data_4fafab26be14e06c2ec8c0e3bc1bf938
#
_entry.id   4fafab26be14e06c2ec8c0e3bc1bf938
#
_cell.length_a   1.000
_cell.length_b   1.000
_cell.length_c   1.000
_cell.angle_alpha   90.00
_cell.angle_beta   90.00
_cell.angle_gamma   90.00
#
_symmetry.space_group_name_H-M   'P 1'
#
loop_
_entity.id
_entity.type
_entity.pdbx_description
1 polymer ?
#
loop_
_entity_poly.entity_id
_entity_poly.type
_entity_poly.pdbx_seq_one_letter_code
_entity_poly.pdbx_strand_id
1 'polypeptide(L)'
;MTRTIRIASGQGFWGDWLEAPVRQVEGGPIDYLMMDYLAEVTMSIMQKQKERDPRMGYARDVVPLLARILPKVVERNIRVTTNAGGVNPAGCAEAILESTRKLGLACKLRVGVVSGDDILGRLDDFLARGIGLHDMDTGRPLAEVRDKVLSANAYLGAWPVAEALTQGAHLVITGRVTDTGLTLAPMIHEFGWKRDAWNLMAAGTIAGHILECGAQCSGGNYLAGWPATPNLEDIGYPIVDAHPDGTFEITKHPGTGGAITVASVAEQLVYEMGDPRAYITPDCVADFTSIRLEQAGHDRVRVSGIEGRPETDLLKVSIAYRHGYKAVGTLVYAWPDAYAKAREADRVLRVRLDRLGLKFEGRL
;
A
#
# COMPACT_ATOMS: atom_id res chain seq x y z
N MET A 1 -30.96 -12.48 -3.88
CA MET A 1 -30.24 -11.23 -3.57
C MET A 1 -28.81 -11.44 -3.97
N THR A 2 -28.26 -10.58 -4.79
CA THR A 2 -26.83 -10.58 -5.16
C THR A 2 -26.02 -10.32 -3.89
N ARG A 3 -25.04 -11.18 -3.60
CA ARG A 3 -24.17 -11.04 -2.41
C ARG A 3 -23.32 -9.76 -2.55
N THR A 4 -23.43 -8.86 -1.60
CA THR A 4 -22.52 -7.70 -1.44
C THR A 4 -21.44 -8.09 -0.44
N ILE A 5 -20.20 -7.69 -0.68
CA ILE A 5 -19.10 -7.83 0.29
C ILE A 5 -18.59 -6.46 0.72
N ARG A 6 -18.20 -6.34 1.98
CA ARG A 6 -17.68 -5.13 2.58
C ARG A 6 -16.18 -5.27 2.84
N ILE A 7 -15.39 -4.44 2.17
CA ILE A 7 -13.92 -4.42 2.30
C ILE A 7 -13.53 -3.09 2.93
N ALA A 8 -12.93 -3.14 4.12
CA ALA A 8 -12.53 -1.95 4.87
C ALA A 8 -11.03 -1.68 4.74
N SER A 9 -10.64 -0.43 4.55
CA SER A 9 -9.25 0.01 4.67
C SER A 9 -8.84 0.10 6.13
N GLY A 10 -7.75 -0.54 6.53
CA GLY A 10 -7.25 -0.48 7.91
C GLY A 10 -5.94 0.29 8.04
N GLN A 11 -5.10 0.28 7.02
CA GLN A 11 -3.83 1.01 6.97
C GLN A 11 -3.59 1.46 5.53
N GLY A 12 -3.08 2.68 5.34
CA GLY A 12 -2.70 3.19 4.04
C GLY A 12 -1.18 3.26 3.84
N PHE A 13 -0.38 3.15 4.90
CA PHE A 13 1.09 3.12 4.83
C PHE A 13 1.71 2.63 6.14
N TRP A 14 2.96 2.21 6.11
CA TRP A 14 3.69 1.84 7.32
C TRP A 14 3.92 3.05 8.23
N GLY A 15 3.33 3.02 9.41
CA GLY A 15 3.35 4.11 10.38
C GLY A 15 2.07 4.96 10.42
N ASP A 16 1.04 4.51 9.72
CA ASP A 16 -0.30 5.09 9.78
C ASP A 16 -0.96 4.87 11.16
N TRP A 17 -2.12 5.43 11.36
CA TRP A 17 -2.85 5.41 12.63
C TRP A 17 -3.27 4.00 13.05
N LEU A 18 -2.61 3.44 14.06
CA LEU A 18 -2.80 2.07 14.52
C LEU A 18 -4.20 1.80 15.12
N GLU A 19 -4.97 2.84 15.46
CA GLU A 19 -6.35 2.67 15.90
C GLU A 19 -7.33 2.45 14.73
N ALA A 20 -6.97 2.83 13.51
CA ALA A 20 -7.86 2.69 12.36
C ALA A 20 -8.32 1.24 12.11
N PRO A 21 -7.43 0.22 12.05
CA PRO A 21 -7.86 -1.17 11.90
C PRO A 21 -8.75 -1.66 13.05
N VAL A 22 -8.46 -1.22 14.27
CA VAL A 22 -9.28 -1.55 15.44
C VAL A 22 -10.69 -1.02 15.27
N ARG A 23 -10.82 0.25 14.91
CA ARG A 23 -12.11 0.91 14.67
C ARG A 23 -12.88 0.29 13.50
N GLN A 24 -12.19 -0.14 12.44
CA GLN A 24 -12.81 -0.85 11.33
C GLN A 24 -13.40 -2.19 11.78
N VAL A 25 -12.65 -2.94 12.58
CA VAL A 25 -13.11 -4.24 13.09
C VAL A 25 -14.23 -4.08 14.11
N GLU A 26 -14.23 -3.04 14.93
CA GLU A 26 -15.22 -2.82 16.01
C GLU A 26 -16.45 -2.03 15.56
N GLY A 27 -16.28 -1.12 14.59
CA GLY A 27 -17.27 -0.09 14.23
C GLY A 27 -18.52 -0.60 13.51
N GLY A 28 -18.51 -1.82 12.98
CA GLY A 28 -19.66 -2.41 12.31
C GLY A 28 -19.31 -3.67 11.50
N PRO A 29 -20.26 -4.20 10.73
CA PRO A 29 -20.01 -5.37 9.90
C PRO A 29 -19.06 -5.04 8.75
N ILE A 30 -18.02 -5.84 8.59
CA ILE A 30 -17.14 -5.91 7.43
C ILE A 30 -16.81 -7.37 7.17
N ASP A 31 -16.57 -7.74 5.91
CA ASP A 31 -16.16 -9.09 5.52
C ASP A 31 -14.63 -9.20 5.42
N TYR A 32 -13.98 -8.11 4.99
CA TYR A 32 -12.55 -8.01 4.78
C TYR A 32 -11.95 -6.75 5.40
N LEU A 33 -10.75 -6.90 5.95
CA LEU A 33 -9.87 -5.81 6.34
C LEU A 33 -8.62 -5.87 5.46
N MET A 34 -8.42 -4.86 4.61
CA MET A 34 -7.17 -4.70 3.88
C MET A 34 -6.25 -3.72 4.61
N MET A 35 -4.95 -4.01 4.62
CA MET A 35 -3.95 -3.15 5.25
C MET A 35 -2.73 -3.02 4.36
N ASP A 36 -2.49 -1.82 3.85
CA ASP A 36 -1.33 -1.48 3.06
C ASP A 36 -0.20 -0.93 3.93
N TYR A 37 1.01 -1.38 3.67
CA TYR A 37 2.23 -1.00 4.40
C TYR A 37 3.37 -0.60 3.48
N LEU A 38 3.26 -0.88 2.16
CA LEU A 38 4.44 -0.85 1.30
C LEU A 38 4.45 0.32 0.33
N ALA A 39 5.58 1.00 0.36
CA ALA A 39 6.07 1.87 -0.69
C ALA A 39 7.50 1.43 -1.04
N GLU A 40 8.08 1.94 -2.11
CA GLU A 40 9.44 1.61 -2.53
C GLU A 40 10.47 1.93 -1.44
N VAL A 41 10.29 3.05 -0.73
CA VAL A 41 11.16 3.44 0.38
C VAL A 41 11.05 2.48 1.57
N THR A 42 9.86 1.98 1.89
CA THR A 42 9.66 1.03 3.00
C THR A 42 10.30 -0.31 2.70
N MET A 43 10.26 -0.78 1.44
CA MET A 43 10.97 -1.98 0.99
C MET A 43 12.47 -1.87 1.26
N SER A 44 13.09 -0.72 0.97
CA SER A 44 14.51 -0.50 1.21
C SER A 44 14.86 -0.48 2.72
N ILE A 45 13.97 0.07 3.55
CA ILE A 45 14.14 0.08 5.02
C ILE A 45 14.04 -1.34 5.57
N MET A 46 13.04 -2.10 5.15
CA MET A 46 12.83 -3.50 5.55
C MET A 46 14.00 -4.39 5.12
N GLN A 47 14.56 -4.16 3.93
CA GLN A 47 15.76 -4.87 3.48
C GLN A 47 16.95 -4.61 4.41
N LYS A 48 17.20 -3.36 4.81
CA LYS A 48 18.25 -3.04 5.80
C LYS A 48 18.01 -3.68 7.17
N GLN A 49 16.76 -3.86 7.56
CA GLN A 49 16.42 -4.59 8.79
C GLN A 49 16.77 -6.07 8.65
N LYS A 50 16.40 -6.71 7.52
CA LYS A 50 16.69 -8.11 7.22
C LYS A 50 18.20 -8.40 7.12
N GLU A 51 18.99 -7.47 6.58
CA GLU A 51 20.47 -7.57 6.56
C GLU A 51 21.08 -7.60 7.97
N ARG A 52 20.47 -6.89 8.94
CA ARG A 52 20.92 -6.85 10.34
C ARG A 52 20.45 -8.04 11.16
N ASP A 53 19.21 -8.47 10.93
CA ASP A 53 18.61 -9.65 11.56
C ASP A 53 17.73 -10.36 10.52
N PRO A 54 18.14 -11.56 10.05
CA PRO A 54 17.41 -12.31 9.02
C PRO A 54 15.95 -12.65 9.36
N ARG A 55 15.57 -12.56 10.65
CA ARG A 55 14.19 -12.73 11.07
C ARG A 55 13.33 -11.51 10.82
N MET A 56 13.94 -10.33 10.59
CA MET A 56 13.25 -9.07 10.30
C MET A 56 13.02 -8.91 8.79
N GLY A 57 12.58 -7.73 8.38
CA GLY A 57 12.30 -7.40 6.97
C GLY A 57 10.82 -7.29 6.66
N TYR A 58 10.01 -7.07 7.68
CA TYR A 58 8.56 -6.82 7.59
C TYR A 58 8.15 -5.67 8.52
N ALA A 59 6.94 -5.16 8.39
CA ALA A 59 6.39 -4.12 9.27
C ALA A 59 6.12 -4.69 10.67
N ARG A 60 7.03 -4.43 11.62
CA ARG A 60 7.00 -5.07 12.95
C ARG A 60 5.77 -4.71 13.79
N ASP A 61 5.21 -3.54 13.59
CA ASP A 61 4.01 -3.04 14.26
C ASP A 61 2.74 -3.81 13.88
N VAL A 62 2.74 -4.52 12.75
CA VAL A 62 1.62 -5.39 12.35
C VAL A 62 1.38 -6.52 13.35
N VAL A 63 2.43 -7.04 14.00
CA VAL A 63 2.31 -8.17 14.94
C VAL A 63 1.52 -7.80 16.20
N PRO A 64 1.88 -6.76 16.97
CA PRO A 64 1.08 -6.32 18.10
C PRO A 64 -0.30 -5.79 17.69
N LEU A 65 -0.43 -5.15 16.53
CA LEU A 65 -1.72 -4.70 16.02
C LEU A 65 -2.66 -5.90 15.75
N LEU A 66 -2.20 -6.89 15.02
CA LEU A 66 -2.98 -8.10 14.77
C LEU A 66 -3.29 -8.85 16.07
N ALA A 67 -2.35 -8.92 17.01
CA ALA A 67 -2.63 -9.52 18.33
C ALA A 67 -3.82 -8.88 19.03
N ARG A 68 -4.01 -7.58 18.86
CA ARG A 68 -5.11 -6.81 19.44
C ARG A 68 -6.45 -7.09 18.74
N ILE A 69 -6.47 -7.18 17.41
CA ILE A 69 -7.73 -7.30 16.64
C ILE A 69 -8.14 -8.73 16.31
N LEU A 70 -7.20 -9.69 16.25
CA LEU A 70 -7.48 -11.07 15.84
C LEU A 70 -8.57 -11.79 16.63
N PRO A 71 -8.72 -11.60 17.96
CA PRO A 71 -9.86 -12.20 18.68
C PRO A 71 -11.21 -11.80 18.06
N LYS A 72 -11.37 -10.52 17.72
CA LYS A 72 -12.58 -9.98 17.12
C LYS A 72 -12.73 -10.36 15.64
N VAL A 73 -11.63 -10.38 14.90
CA VAL A 73 -11.55 -10.84 13.51
C VAL A 73 -12.05 -12.28 13.40
N VAL A 74 -11.60 -13.17 14.29
CA VAL A 74 -12.04 -14.57 14.34
C VAL A 74 -13.51 -14.67 14.77
N GLU A 75 -13.92 -13.93 15.81
CA GLU A 75 -15.31 -13.92 16.29
C GLU A 75 -16.29 -13.52 15.20
N ARG A 76 -15.95 -12.49 14.40
CA ARG A 76 -16.81 -11.93 13.35
C ARG A 76 -16.60 -12.56 11.97
N ASN A 77 -15.72 -13.56 11.87
CA ASN A 77 -15.34 -14.19 10.60
C ASN A 77 -14.85 -13.20 9.54
N ILE A 78 -14.10 -12.17 9.96
CA ILE A 78 -13.48 -11.20 9.07
C ILE A 78 -12.20 -11.84 8.49
N ARG A 79 -11.93 -11.63 7.20
CA ARG A 79 -10.66 -12.02 6.60
C ARG A 79 -9.74 -10.80 6.44
N VAL A 80 -8.43 -11.04 6.48
CA VAL A 80 -7.44 -9.97 6.42
C VAL A 80 -6.49 -10.19 5.25
N THR A 81 -6.24 -9.15 4.46
CA THR A 81 -5.21 -9.12 3.42
C THR A 81 -4.21 -8.00 3.72
N THR A 82 -2.91 -8.30 3.67
CA THR A 82 -1.89 -7.29 3.97
C THR A 82 -0.56 -7.58 3.28
N ASN A 83 0.11 -6.53 2.82
CA ASN A 83 1.47 -6.58 2.28
C ASN A 83 2.54 -6.27 3.35
N ALA A 84 2.17 -6.26 4.63
CA ALA A 84 3.08 -6.01 5.76
C ALA A 84 4.29 -6.97 5.83
N GLY A 85 4.26 -8.07 5.06
CA GLY A 85 5.36 -9.03 4.95
C GLY A 85 6.64 -8.46 4.32
N GLY A 86 6.53 -7.38 3.54
CA GLY A 86 7.67 -6.66 3.00
C GLY A 86 8.64 -7.56 2.22
N VAL A 87 9.90 -7.64 2.65
CA VAL A 87 10.93 -8.50 2.04
C VAL A 87 11.08 -9.84 2.78
N ASN A 88 10.22 -10.11 3.78
CA ASN A 88 10.24 -11.35 4.56
C ASN A 88 8.83 -11.77 5.01
N PRO A 89 7.91 -12.08 4.08
CA PRO A 89 6.55 -12.46 4.42
C PRO A 89 6.47 -13.74 5.26
N ALA A 90 7.39 -14.68 5.10
CA ALA A 90 7.47 -15.89 5.91
C ALA A 90 7.81 -15.57 7.37
N GLY A 91 8.83 -14.73 7.63
CA GLY A 91 9.18 -14.30 8.99
C GLY A 91 8.06 -13.50 9.65
N CYS A 92 7.33 -12.68 8.90
CA CYS A 92 6.13 -12.00 9.37
C CYS A 92 5.05 -13.01 9.82
N ALA A 93 4.77 -14.01 9.00
CA ALA A 93 3.80 -15.05 9.32
C ALA A 93 4.19 -15.85 10.57
N GLU A 94 5.45 -16.21 10.72
CA GLU A 94 5.96 -16.90 11.92
C GLU A 94 5.74 -16.08 13.18
N ALA A 95 6.07 -14.78 13.15
CA ALA A 95 5.88 -13.88 14.29
C ALA A 95 4.39 -13.73 14.66
N ILE A 96 3.51 -13.64 13.67
CA ILE A 96 2.06 -13.59 13.88
C ILE A 96 1.54 -14.93 14.44
N LEU A 97 1.97 -16.06 13.90
CA LEU A 97 1.58 -17.38 14.40
C LEU A 97 2.04 -17.62 15.84
N GLU A 98 3.22 -17.12 16.22
CA GLU A 98 3.67 -17.15 17.61
C GLU A 98 2.73 -16.34 18.52
N SER A 99 2.34 -15.14 18.07
CA SER A 99 1.39 -14.29 18.79
C SER A 99 0.01 -14.96 18.92
N THR A 100 -0.49 -15.61 17.86
CA THR A 100 -1.79 -16.31 17.90
C THR A 100 -1.80 -17.51 18.83
N ARG A 101 -0.66 -18.22 18.98
CA ARG A 101 -0.54 -19.29 19.99
C ARG A 101 -0.71 -18.74 21.40
N LYS A 102 -0.09 -17.60 21.71
CA LYS A 102 -0.22 -16.93 23.02
C LYS A 102 -1.66 -16.49 23.31
N LEU A 103 -2.44 -16.19 22.26
CA LEU A 103 -3.84 -15.82 22.36
C LEU A 103 -4.83 -17.01 22.35
N GLY A 104 -4.34 -18.24 22.20
CA GLY A 104 -5.19 -19.43 22.08
C GLY A 104 -5.98 -19.50 20.77
N LEU A 105 -5.53 -18.82 19.72
CA LEU A 105 -6.20 -18.74 18.41
C LEU A 105 -5.55 -19.65 17.35
N ALA A 106 -4.48 -20.37 17.66
CA ALA A 106 -3.69 -21.13 16.68
C ALA A 106 -4.50 -22.12 15.83
N CYS A 107 -5.52 -22.75 16.40
CA CYS A 107 -6.38 -23.70 15.67
C CYS A 107 -7.54 -23.02 14.92
N LYS A 108 -7.73 -21.73 15.10
CA LYS A 108 -8.86 -20.97 14.51
C LYS A 108 -8.43 -20.08 13.34
N LEU A 109 -7.13 -19.86 13.16
CA LEU A 109 -6.58 -18.97 12.16
C LEU A 109 -5.70 -19.76 11.17
N ARG A 110 -6.04 -19.70 9.89
CA ARG A 110 -5.17 -20.13 8.80
C ARG A 110 -4.50 -18.91 8.19
N VAL A 111 -3.16 -18.93 8.14
CA VAL A 111 -2.34 -17.87 7.54
C VAL A 111 -1.87 -18.35 6.19
N GLY A 112 -2.19 -17.62 5.13
CA GLY A 112 -1.64 -17.76 3.80
C GLY A 112 -0.44 -16.83 3.63
N VAL A 113 0.59 -17.30 2.94
CA VAL A 113 1.77 -16.50 2.59
C VAL A 113 1.92 -16.47 1.09
N VAL A 114 1.93 -15.27 0.52
CA VAL A 114 2.24 -15.05 -0.91
C VAL A 114 3.70 -14.62 -1.01
N SER A 115 4.46 -15.34 -1.82
CA SER A 115 5.88 -15.11 -2.09
C SER A 115 6.18 -15.24 -3.57
N GLY A 116 7.42 -14.91 -3.98
CA GLY A 116 7.86 -14.99 -5.37
C GLY A 116 8.09 -13.62 -6.02
N ASP A 117 7.85 -12.55 -5.29
CA ASP A 117 8.17 -11.17 -5.66
C ASP A 117 9.67 -10.87 -5.60
N ASP A 118 10.42 -11.52 -4.69
CA ASP A 118 11.87 -11.35 -4.55
C ASP A 118 12.60 -12.02 -5.73
N ILE A 119 13.16 -11.18 -6.59
CA ILE A 119 13.92 -11.59 -7.79
C ILE A 119 15.41 -11.24 -7.70
N LEU A 120 15.89 -10.80 -6.54
CA LEU A 120 17.30 -10.37 -6.38
C LEU A 120 18.29 -11.41 -6.85
N GLY A 121 18.09 -12.69 -6.48
CA GLY A 121 18.95 -13.80 -6.88
C GLY A 121 18.88 -14.18 -8.36
N ARG A 122 17.93 -13.61 -9.12
CA ARG A 122 17.71 -13.89 -10.54
C ARG A 122 18.16 -12.77 -11.48
N LEU A 123 18.63 -11.62 -10.93
CA LEU A 123 18.94 -10.45 -11.74
C LEU A 123 20.03 -10.73 -12.79
N ASP A 124 21.07 -11.49 -12.43
CA ASP A 124 22.16 -11.82 -13.35
C ASP A 124 21.70 -12.74 -14.48
N ASP A 125 20.82 -13.70 -14.19
CA ASP A 125 20.17 -14.54 -15.20
C ASP A 125 19.31 -13.72 -16.17
N PHE A 126 18.54 -12.79 -15.66
CA PHE A 126 17.73 -11.89 -16.47
C PHE A 126 18.59 -11.02 -17.39
N LEU A 127 19.64 -10.41 -16.87
CA LEU A 127 20.58 -9.62 -17.66
C LEU A 127 21.27 -10.46 -18.73
N ALA A 128 21.73 -11.67 -18.39
CA ALA A 128 22.36 -12.60 -19.34
C ALA A 128 21.42 -13.04 -20.47
N ARG A 129 20.09 -13.10 -20.21
CA ARG A 129 19.05 -13.39 -21.18
C ARG A 129 18.60 -12.18 -21.99
N GLY A 130 19.22 -11.03 -21.80
CA GLY A 130 18.87 -9.79 -22.50
C GLY A 130 17.59 -9.14 -22.00
N ILE A 131 17.08 -9.53 -20.84
CA ILE A 131 15.94 -8.87 -20.20
C ILE A 131 16.45 -7.57 -19.59
N GLY A 132 16.21 -6.46 -20.28
CA GLY A 132 16.61 -5.14 -19.83
C GLY A 132 15.73 -4.67 -18.67
N LEU A 133 16.32 -4.56 -17.49
CA LEU A 133 15.71 -3.91 -16.34
C LEU A 133 16.15 -2.43 -16.37
N HIS A 134 15.42 -1.62 -17.11
CA HIS A 134 15.72 -0.19 -17.26
C HIS A 134 14.91 0.62 -16.23
N ASP A 135 15.55 1.66 -15.72
CA ASP A 135 14.88 2.66 -14.89
C ASP A 135 13.75 3.32 -15.70
N MET A 136 12.55 3.35 -15.15
CA MET A 136 11.34 3.78 -15.86
C MET A 136 11.35 5.27 -16.23
N ASP A 137 12.04 6.10 -15.43
CA ASP A 137 12.06 7.55 -15.62
C ASP A 137 13.23 7.98 -16.50
N THR A 138 14.40 7.37 -16.31
CA THR A 138 15.64 7.80 -16.95
C THR A 138 16.08 6.92 -18.11
N GLY A 139 15.53 5.70 -18.23
CA GLY A 139 15.95 4.69 -19.20
C GLY A 139 17.31 4.06 -18.91
N ARG A 140 17.97 4.35 -17.78
CA ARG A 140 19.29 3.84 -17.43
C ARG A 140 19.22 2.32 -17.18
N PRO A 141 20.17 1.55 -17.72
CA PRO A 141 20.17 0.10 -17.53
C PRO A 141 20.59 -0.28 -16.10
N LEU A 142 19.97 -1.32 -15.55
CA LEU A 142 20.31 -1.87 -14.22
C LEU A 142 21.80 -2.19 -14.07
N ALA A 143 22.46 -2.59 -15.16
CA ALA A 143 23.89 -2.94 -15.16
C ALA A 143 24.80 -1.86 -14.57
N GLU A 144 24.41 -0.57 -14.66
CA GLU A 144 25.19 0.53 -14.10
C GLU A 144 25.23 0.56 -12.56
N VAL A 145 24.25 -0.06 -11.91
CA VAL A 145 24.14 -0.07 -10.45
C VAL A 145 24.03 -1.49 -9.86
N ARG A 146 24.20 -2.53 -10.70
CA ARG A 146 23.96 -3.93 -10.34
C ARG A 146 24.75 -4.37 -9.09
N ASP A 147 26.00 -3.96 -8.97
CA ASP A 147 26.90 -4.24 -7.85
C ASP A 147 26.46 -3.59 -6.53
N LYS A 148 25.59 -2.60 -6.60
CA LYS A 148 25.06 -1.84 -5.45
C LYS A 148 23.67 -2.26 -5.04
N VAL A 149 23.00 -3.11 -5.83
CA VAL A 149 21.62 -3.54 -5.57
C VAL A 149 21.52 -4.31 -4.27
N LEU A 150 20.55 -3.95 -3.46
CA LEU A 150 20.26 -4.54 -2.14
C LEU A 150 18.98 -5.40 -2.16
N SER A 151 17.96 -4.97 -2.90
CA SER A 151 16.71 -5.70 -3.08
C SER A 151 16.13 -5.47 -4.46
N ALA A 152 15.39 -6.45 -4.96
CA ALA A 152 14.66 -6.38 -6.21
C ALA A 152 13.37 -7.19 -6.07
N ASN A 153 12.22 -6.52 -6.10
CA ASN A 153 10.92 -7.14 -5.89
C ASN A 153 9.97 -6.79 -7.04
N ALA A 154 9.47 -7.80 -7.73
CA ALA A 154 8.45 -7.63 -8.75
C ALA A 154 7.08 -7.35 -8.12
N TYR A 155 6.31 -6.45 -8.70
CA TYR A 155 4.93 -6.25 -8.28
C TYR A 155 4.07 -7.41 -8.75
N LEU A 156 3.61 -8.25 -7.82
CA LEU A 156 2.64 -9.30 -8.10
C LEU A 156 1.23 -8.72 -8.15
N GLY A 157 0.32 -9.38 -8.87
CA GLY A 157 -1.09 -9.01 -8.91
C GLY A 157 -1.92 -9.66 -7.79
N ALA A 158 -3.24 -9.53 -7.91
CA ALA A 158 -4.21 -10.02 -6.93
C ALA A 158 -4.37 -11.55 -6.92
N TRP A 159 -4.08 -12.24 -8.01
CA TRP A 159 -4.40 -13.67 -8.19
C TRP A 159 -3.79 -14.58 -7.12
N PRO A 160 -2.52 -14.49 -6.74
CA PRO A 160 -1.96 -15.34 -5.68
C PRO A 160 -2.61 -15.08 -4.31
N VAL A 161 -3.07 -13.85 -4.06
CA VAL A 161 -3.81 -13.51 -2.83
C VAL A 161 -5.21 -14.14 -2.87
N ALA A 162 -5.92 -14.06 -3.99
CA ALA A 162 -7.23 -14.69 -4.20
C ALA A 162 -7.14 -16.21 -4.08
N GLU A 163 -6.06 -16.84 -4.58
CA GLU A 163 -5.83 -18.26 -4.42
C GLU A 163 -5.64 -18.66 -2.97
N ALA A 164 -4.84 -17.92 -2.19
CA ALA A 164 -4.66 -18.14 -0.77
C ALA A 164 -6.00 -18.05 0.00
N LEU A 165 -6.85 -17.06 -0.33
CA LEU A 165 -8.20 -16.94 0.21
C LEU A 165 -9.08 -18.16 -0.15
N THR A 166 -8.99 -18.64 -1.39
CA THR A 166 -9.74 -19.81 -1.89
C THR A 166 -9.30 -21.10 -1.20
N GLN A 167 -8.02 -21.22 -0.85
CA GLN A 167 -7.50 -22.32 -0.04
C GLN A 167 -7.90 -22.20 1.43
N GLY A 168 -8.67 -21.17 1.80
CA GLY A 168 -9.27 -20.96 3.11
C GLY A 168 -8.41 -20.19 4.09
N ALA A 169 -7.46 -19.38 3.63
CA ALA A 169 -6.74 -18.46 4.50
C ALA A 169 -7.71 -17.43 5.11
N HIS A 170 -7.54 -17.18 6.42
CA HIS A 170 -8.24 -16.10 7.13
C HIS A 170 -7.41 -14.83 7.15
N LEU A 171 -6.09 -14.96 7.13
CA LEU A 171 -5.12 -13.88 7.01
C LEU A 171 -4.17 -14.21 5.88
N VAL A 172 -4.05 -13.32 4.89
CA VAL A 172 -3.07 -13.44 3.79
C VAL A 172 -2.00 -12.36 3.97
N ILE A 173 -0.75 -12.81 4.06
CA ILE A 173 0.43 -11.95 4.19
C ILE A 173 1.23 -12.04 2.90
N THR A 174 1.55 -10.90 2.32
CA THR A 174 2.33 -10.85 1.07
C THR A 174 3.63 -10.07 1.25
N GLY A 175 4.54 -10.29 0.31
CA GLY A 175 5.61 -9.34 -0.02
C GLY A 175 5.08 -8.23 -0.92
N ARG A 176 5.83 -7.85 -1.98
CA ARG A 176 5.41 -6.80 -2.91
C ARG A 176 4.31 -7.30 -3.85
N VAL A 177 3.10 -6.99 -3.51
CA VAL A 177 1.93 -7.07 -4.38
C VAL A 177 1.51 -5.64 -4.74
N THR A 178 0.77 -5.44 -5.82
CA THR A 178 0.14 -4.13 -6.07
C THR A 178 -0.81 -3.79 -4.93
N ASP A 179 -0.81 -2.54 -4.49
CA ASP A 179 -1.60 -2.07 -3.36
C ASP A 179 -3.10 -2.32 -3.62
N THR A 180 -3.54 -2.08 -4.85
CA THR A 180 -4.89 -2.38 -5.34
C THR A 180 -5.24 -3.87 -5.27
N GLY A 181 -4.25 -4.75 -5.37
CA GLY A 181 -4.43 -6.20 -5.33
C GLY A 181 -4.97 -6.73 -4.01
N LEU A 182 -4.72 -6.01 -2.90
CA LEU A 182 -5.25 -6.38 -1.58
C LEU A 182 -6.77 -6.29 -1.49
N THR A 183 -7.39 -5.45 -2.33
CA THR A 183 -8.85 -5.27 -2.44
C THR A 183 -9.43 -6.09 -3.59
N LEU A 184 -8.77 -6.13 -4.75
CA LEU A 184 -9.21 -6.92 -5.89
C LEU A 184 -9.28 -8.42 -5.57
N ALA A 185 -8.33 -8.95 -4.80
CA ALA A 185 -8.28 -10.37 -4.48
C ALA A 185 -9.51 -10.89 -3.70
N PRO A 186 -10.01 -10.22 -2.66
CA PRO A 186 -11.32 -10.53 -2.07
C PRO A 186 -12.46 -10.60 -3.08
N MET A 187 -12.53 -9.64 -4.01
CA MET A 187 -13.60 -9.59 -5.01
C MET A 187 -13.49 -10.77 -6.00
N ILE A 188 -12.29 -11.09 -6.47
CA ILE A 188 -12.05 -12.29 -7.30
C ILE A 188 -12.51 -13.55 -6.56
N HIS A 189 -12.09 -13.71 -5.30
CA HIS A 189 -12.41 -14.88 -4.49
C HIS A 189 -13.92 -15.05 -4.25
N GLU A 190 -14.60 -13.99 -3.85
CA GLU A 190 -16.00 -14.05 -3.44
C GLU A 190 -16.97 -14.12 -4.60
N PHE A 191 -16.63 -13.48 -5.72
CA PHE A 191 -17.51 -13.41 -6.89
C PHE A 191 -17.12 -14.42 -8.00
N GLY A 192 -16.00 -15.11 -7.84
CA GLY A 192 -15.54 -16.07 -8.83
C GLY A 192 -15.19 -15.44 -10.18
N TRP A 193 -14.69 -14.21 -10.18
CA TRP A 193 -14.33 -13.49 -11.38
C TRP A 193 -13.24 -14.22 -12.16
N LYS A 194 -13.30 -14.16 -13.48
CA LYS A 194 -12.33 -14.78 -14.38
C LYS A 194 -11.23 -13.79 -14.76
N ARG A 195 -10.04 -14.31 -15.10
CA ARG A 195 -8.89 -13.48 -15.48
C ARG A 195 -9.18 -12.54 -16.66
N ASP A 196 -9.93 -13.01 -17.63
CA ASP A 196 -10.28 -12.30 -18.86
C ASP A 196 -11.50 -11.37 -18.72
N ALA A 197 -12.05 -11.24 -17.52
CA ALA A 197 -13.14 -10.31 -17.22
C ALA A 197 -12.58 -8.89 -16.93
N TRP A 198 -11.96 -8.29 -17.94
CA TRP A 198 -11.13 -7.08 -17.78
C TRP A 198 -11.83 -5.92 -17.10
N ASN A 199 -13.11 -5.69 -17.39
CA ASN A 199 -13.88 -4.63 -16.71
C ASN A 199 -14.06 -4.92 -15.22
N LEU A 200 -14.21 -6.18 -14.83
CA LEU A 200 -14.31 -6.58 -13.42
C LEU A 200 -12.95 -6.48 -12.72
N MET A 201 -11.86 -6.86 -13.42
CA MET A 201 -10.50 -6.67 -12.91
C MET A 201 -10.21 -5.19 -12.68
N ALA A 202 -10.56 -4.33 -13.63
CA ALA A 202 -10.44 -2.89 -13.51
C ALA A 202 -11.30 -2.33 -12.36
N ALA A 203 -12.53 -2.83 -12.18
CA ALA A 203 -13.39 -2.42 -11.08
C ALA A 203 -12.77 -2.70 -9.71
N GLY A 204 -12.24 -3.89 -9.49
CA GLY A 204 -11.55 -4.23 -8.25
C GLY A 204 -10.22 -3.47 -8.07
N THR A 205 -9.49 -3.20 -9.16
CA THR A 205 -8.30 -2.35 -9.16
C THR A 205 -8.62 -0.94 -8.70
N ILE A 206 -9.67 -0.33 -9.25
CA ILE A 206 -10.12 1.03 -8.90
C ILE A 206 -10.64 1.08 -7.46
N ALA A 207 -11.41 0.06 -7.02
CA ALA A 207 -11.81 -0.05 -5.62
C ALA A 207 -10.60 -0.11 -4.68
N GLY A 208 -9.55 -0.84 -5.07
CA GLY A 208 -8.28 -0.90 -4.35
C GLY A 208 -7.57 0.43 -4.30
N HIS A 209 -7.45 1.13 -5.42
CA HIS A 209 -6.84 2.46 -5.49
C HIS A 209 -7.54 3.50 -4.59
N ILE A 210 -8.86 3.37 -4.41
CA ILE A 210 -9.61 4.23 -3.49
C ILE A 210 -9.33 3.88 -2.03
N LEU A 211 -9.09 2.59 -1.70
CA LEU A 211 -8.89 2.13 -0.34
C LEU A 211 -7.43 2.20 0.14
N GLU A 212 -6.46 2.06 -0.76
CA GLU A 212 -5.04 1.84 -0.41
C GLU A 212 -4.44 2.94 0.47
N CYS A 213 -4.86 4.20 0.28
CA CYS A 213 -4.33 5.35 1.03
C CYS A 213 -5.10 5.68 2.32
N GLY A 214 -5.89 4.75 2.85
CA GLY A 214 -6.56 4.92 4.14
C GLY A 214 -7.47 6.15 4.19
N ALA A 215 -7.25 7.04 5.15
CA ALA A 215 -8.09 8.21 5.40
C ALA A 215 -8.11 9.26 4.26
N GLN A 216 -7.26 9.16 3.24
CA GLN A 216 -7.23 10.15 2.15
C GLN A 216 -8.59 10.27 1.45
N CYS A 217 -9.22 9.14 1.11
CA CYS A 217 -10.54 9.11 0.48
C CYS A 217 -11.64 9.73 1.35
N SER A 218 -11.49 9.70 2.67
CA SER A 218 -12.44 10.29 3.63
C SER A 218 -12.17 11.78 3.91
N GLY A 219 -11.26 12.40 3.17
CA GLY A 219 -10.91 13.82 3.29
C GLY A 219 -9.58 14.11 3.99
N GLY A 220 -8.82 13.08 4.39
CA GLY A 220 -7.51 13.26 5.05
C GLY A 220 -6.47 13.94 4.17
N ASN A 221 -6.65 13.94 2.86
CA ASN A 221 -5.81 14.65 1.89
C ASN A 221 -6.65 15.52 0.91
N TYR A 222 -7.84 15.93 1.32
CA TYR A 222 -8.76 16.69 0.49
C TYR A 222 -8.37 18.17 0.45
N LEU A 223 -7.59 18.57 -0.56
CA LEU A 223 -7.01 19.92 -0.66
C LEU A 223 -8.04 21.02 -0.82
N ALA A 224 -9.04 20.82 -1.67
CA ALA A 224 -10.02 21.86 -2.01
C ALA A 224 -11.05 22.11 -0.89
N GLY A 225 -11.40 21.10 -0.11
CA GLY A 225 -12.52 21.15 0.84
C GLY A 225 -12.15 20.83 2.28
N TRP A 226 -10.87 20.66 2.63
CA TRP A 226 -10.45 20.27 3.97
C TRP A 226 -11.02 21.13 5.11
N PRO A 227 -11.20 22.48 4.98
CA PRO A 227 -11.75 23.27 6.07
C PRO A 227 -13.21 22.92 6.43
N ALA A 228 -13.94 22.31 5.49
CA ALA A 228 -15.33 21.87 5.71
C ALA A 228 -15.42 20.38 6.05
N THR A 229 -14.29 19.64 6.06
CA THR A 229 -14.27 18.23 6.43
C THR A 229 -14.44 18.09 7.95
N PRO A 230 -15.47 17.40 8.43
CA PRO A 230 -15.79 17.37 9.84
C PRO A 230 -14.86 16.43 10.63
N ASN A 231 -14.51 16.81 11.86
CA ASN A 231 -13.86 15.96 12.87
C ASN A 231 -12.67 15.15 12.32
N LEU A 232 -11.68 15.83 11.71
CA LEU A 232 -10.49 15.18 11.14
C LEU A 232 -9.69 14.38 12.18
N GLU A 233 -9.77 14.80 13.47
CA GLU A 233 -9.14 14.09 14.59
C GLU A 233 -9.75 12.70 14.85
N ASP A 234 -10.94 12.43 14.33
CA ASP A 234 -11.68 11.18 14.47
C ASP A 234 -12.05 10.56 13.11
N ILE A 235 -11.23 10.82 12.10
CA ILE A 235 -11.51 10.47 10.71
C ILE A 235 -11.78 8.98 10.54
N GLY A 236 -12.90 8.65 9.85
CA GLY A 236 -13.25 7.29 9.49
C GLY A 236 -12.54 6.85 8.22
N TYR A 237 -11.99 5.64 8.22
CA TYR A 237 -11.38 5.07 7.01
C TYR A 237 -12.45 4.52 6.07
N PRO A 238 -12.19 4.52 4.74
CA PRO A 238 -13.18 4.12 3.76
C PRO A 238 -13.45 2.61 3.77
N ILE A 239 -14.66 2.29 3.35
CA ILE A 239 -15.17 0.93 3.15
C ILE A 239 -15.76 0.85 1.74
N VAL A 240 -15.44 -0.20 1.01
CA VAL A 240 -16.07 -0.55 -0.27
C VAL A 240 -17.17 -1.57 -0.03
N ASP A 241 -18.40 -1.25 -0.43
CA ASP A 241 -19.52 -2.19 -0.57
C ASP A 241 -19.53 -2.66 -2.04
N ALA A 242 -18.95 -3.83 -2.33
CA ALA A 242 -18.72 -4.34 -3.68
C ALA A 242 -19.81 -5.32 -4.13
N HIS A 243 -20.15 -5.29 -5.43
CA HIS A 243 -21.14 -6.13 -6.07
C HIS A 243 -20.52 -7.03 -7.16
N PRO A 244 -21.14 -8.20 -7.47
CA PRO A 244 -20.62 -9.16 -8.45
C PRO A 244 -20.51 -8.61 -9.88
N ASP A 245 -21.27 -7.58 -10.22
CA ASP A 245 -21.28 -6.92 -11.53
C ASP A 245 -20.17 -5.85 -11.71
N GLY A 246 -19.32 -5.68 -10.69
CA GLY A 246 -18.22 -4.71 -10.68
C GLY A 246 -18.62 -3.31 -10.25
N THR A 247 -19.90 -3.02 -10.02
CA THR A 247 -20.31 -1.76 -9.35
C THR A 247 -19.99 -1.83 -7.87
N PHE A 248 -19.70 -0.69 -7.28
CA PHE A 248 -19.46 -0.61 -5.83
C PHE A 248 -19.81 0.77 -5.27
N GLU A 249 -19.97 0.82 -3.96
CA GLU A 249 -20.18 2.06 -3.24
C GLU A 249 -19.07 2.25 -2.20
N ILE A 250 -18.60 3.49 -2.10
CA ILE A 250 -17.63 3.90 -1.07
C ILE A 250 -18.42 4.49 0.10
N THR A 251 -18.11 4.05 1.30
CA THR A 251 -18.71 4.54 2.54
C THR A 251 -17.70 4.51 3.69
N LYS A 252 -18.13 4.78 4.91
CA LYS A 252 -17.36 4.61 6.16
C LYS A 252 -18.30 4.22 7.29
N HIS A 253 -17.78 3.84 8.46
CA HIS A 253 -18.62 3.57 9.62
C HIS A 253 -19.35 4.83 10.08
N PRO A 254 -20.63 4.72 10.46
CA PRO A 254 -21.40 5.84 10.99
C PRO A 254 -20.76 6.42 12.25
N GLY A 255 -20.92 7.73 12.45
CA GLY A 255 -20.44 8.43 13.64
C GLY A 255 -18.93 8.71 13.65
N THR A 256 -18.19 8.36 12.60
CA THR A 256 -16.78 8.73 12.42
C THR A 256 -16.65 10.06 11.70
N GLY A 257 -15.54 10.76 11.93
CA GLY A 257 -15.19 12.01 11.24
C GLY A 257 -14.79 11.79 9.78
N GLY A 258 -14.42 12.86 9.09
CA GLY A 258 -14.22 12.84 7.65
C GLY A 258 -15.53 12.83 6.87
N ALA A 259 -15.47 12.84 5.55
CA ALA A 259 -16.62 12.80 4.67
C ALA A 259 -16.32 12.02 3.38
N ILE A 260 -17.24 11.13 3.00
CA ILE A 260 -17.22 10.45 1.71
C ILE A 260 -18.14 11.21 0.75
N THR A 261 -17.51 11.96 -0.14
CA THR A 261 -18.19 12.80 -1.15
C THR A 261 -17.66 12.50 -2.54
N VAL A 262 -18.42 12.86 -3.58
CA VAL A 262 -17.93 12.77 -4.96
C VAL A 262 -16.57 13.48 -5.11
N ALA A 263 -16.40 14.62 -4.45
CA ALA A 263 -15.17 15.39 -4.54
C ALA A 263 -13.99 14.70 -3.83
N SER A 264 -14.17 14.17 -2.62
CA SER A 264 -13.10 13.47 -1.91
C SER A 264 -12.68 12.17 -2.60
N VAL A 265 -13.64 11.43 -3.16
CA VAL A 265 -13.36 10.22 -3.95
C VAL A 265 -12.67 10.58 -5.28
N ALA A 266 -13.10 11.65 -5.96
CA ALA A 266 -12.46 12.10 -7.19
C ALA A 266 -11.01 12.53 -6.95
N GLU A 267 -10.71 13.21 -5.85
CA GLU A 267 -9.35 13.60 -5.49
C GLU A 267 -8.47 12.39 -5.22
N GLN A 268 -8.99 11.34 -4.56
CA GLN A 268 -8.28 10.08 -4.38
C GLN A 268 -8.02 9.38 -5.73
N LEU A 269 -8.99 9.38 -6.64
CA LEU A 269 -8.83 8.76 -7.96
C LEU A 269 -7.73 9.38 -8.82
N VAL A 270 -7.45 10.67 -8.66
CA VAL A 270 -6.37 11.34 -9.40
C VAL A 270 -5.04 11.36 -8.64
N TYR A 271 -5.00 10.81 -7.45
CA TYR A 271 -3.78 10.73 -6.64
C TYR A 271 -2.79 9.75 -7.27
N GLU A 272 -1.50 10.15 -7.38
CA GLU A 272 -0.43 9.36 -8.00
C GLU A 272 -0.75 8.86 -9.43
N MET A 273 -1.58 9.60 -10.17
CA MET A 273 -2.04 9.23 -11.49
C MET A 273 -1.06 9.66 -12.58
N GLY A 274 -0.63 8.68 -13.39
CA GLY A 274 0.08 8.93 -14.65
C GLY A 274 -0.90 9.19 -15.82
N ASP A 275 -0.91 8.33 -16.85
CA ASP A 275 -1.94 8.39 -17.89
C ASP A 275 -3.24 7.78 -17.39
N PRO A 276 -4.31 8.56 -17.17
CA PRO A 276 -5.56 8.04 -16.63
C PRO A 276 -6.26 7.06 -17.58
N ARG A 277 -5.89 7.01 -18.86
CA ARG A 277 -6.41 6.04 -19.83
C ARG A 277 -5.71 4.68 -19.73
N ALA A 278 -4.62 4.59 -18.99
CA ALA A 278 -3.78 3.39 -18.92
C ALA A 278 -3.13 3.24 -17.54
N TYR A 279 -3.94 2.97 -16.52
CA TYR A 279 -3.44 2.58 -15.21
C TYR A 279 -3.06 1.09 -15.26
N ILE A 280 -1.76 0.84 -15.41
CA ILE A 280 -1.20 -0.49 -15.67
C ILE A 280 -0.96 -1.22 -14.35
N THR A 281 -1.57 -2.41 -14.22
CA THR A 281 -1.30 -3.36 -13.13
C THR A 281 -1.01 -4.75 -13.69
N PRO A 282 -0.49 -5.69 -12.90
CA PRO A 282 -0.35 -7.08 -13.34
C PRO A 282 -1.68 -7.79 -13.63
N ASP A 283 -2.80 -7.23 -13.20
CA ASP A 283 -4.12 -7.85 -13.33
C ASP A 283 -4.92 -7.32 -14.52
N CYS A 284 -4.69 -6.07 -14.91
CA CYS A 284 -5.33 -5.40 -16.07
C CYS A 284 -4.73 -4.02 -16.33
N VAL A 285 -5.15 -3.42 -17.43
CA VAL A 285 -5.00 -1.97 -17.68
C VAL A 285 -6.35 -1.30 -17.48
N ALA A 286 -6.50 -0.53 -16.41
CA ALA A 286 -7.75 0.16 -16.08
C ALA A 286 -7.82 1.56 -16.75
N ASP A 287 -9.01 1.93 -17.23
CA ASP A 287 -9.31 3.26 -17.76
C ASP A 287 -10.07 4.08 -16.71
N PHE A 288 -9.43 5.09 -16.16
CA PHE A 288 -10.00 6.00 -15.16
C PHE A 288 -10.89 7.09 -15.77
N THR A 289 -10.82 7.30 -17.10
CA THR A 289 -11.58 8.36 -17.77
C THR A 289 -13.05 7.99 -17.99
N SER A 290 -13.39 6.72 -17.90
CA SER A 290 -14.76 6.20 -18.03
C SER A 290 -15.54 6.21 -16.72
N ILE A 291 -14.87 6.39 -15.57
CA ILE A 291 -15.45 6.30 -14.23
C ILE A 291 -16.56 7.34 -14.04
N ARG A 292 -17.67 6.90 -13.44
CA ARG A 292 -18.78 7.74 -13.04
C ARG A 292 -18.98 7.68 -11.53
N LEU A 293 -19.03 8.86 -10.90
CA LEU A 293 -19.25 9.03 -9.48
C LEU A 293 -20.63 9.66 -9.26
N GLU A 294 -21.41 9.09 -8.35
CA GLU A 294 -22.71 9.60 -7.97
C GLU A 294 -22.85 9.60 -6.45
N GLN A 295 -23.29 10.74 -5.87
CA GLN A 295 -23.60 10.79 -4.44
C GLN A 295 -24.88 10.00 -4.18
N ALA A 296 -24.76 8.80 -3.59
CA ALA A 296 -25.87 7.89 -3.34
C ALA A 296 -26.51 8.07 -1.96
N GLY A 297 -25.95 8.95 -1.14
CA GLY A 297 -26.44 9.26 0.21
C GLY A 297 -25.38 9.99 1.05
N HIS A 298 -25.67 10.24 2.32
CA HIS A 298 -24.69 10.78 3.25
C HIS A 298 -23.54 9.80 3.43
N ASP A 299 -22.29 10.26 3.23
CA ASP A 299 -21.09 9.41 3.27
C ASP A 299 -21.19 8.15 2.40
N ARG A 300 -21.80 8.29 1.20
CA ARG A 300 -21.95 7.16 0.27
C ARG A 300 -21.85 7.64 -1.18
N VAL A 301 -20.86 7.15 -1.89
CA VAL A 301 -20.61 7.47 -3.30
C VAL A 301 -20.61 6.18 -4.12
N ARG A 302 -21.48 6.12 -5.13
CA ARG A 302 -21.52 5.02 -6.11
C ARG A 302 -20.48 5.24 -7.18
N VAL A 303 -19.76 4.16 -7.50
CA VAL A 303 -18.76 4.13 -8.57
C VAL A 303 -19.19 3.13 -9.63
N SER A 304 -19.19 3.54 -10.89
CA SER A 304 -19.62 2.75 -12.03
C SER A 304 -18.97 3.20 -13.33
N GLY A 305 -19.30 2.55 -14.46
CA GLY A 305 -18.81 2.92 -15.77
C GLY A 305 -17.33 2.58 -16.00
N ILE A 306 -16.84 1.58 -15.27
CA ILE A 306 -15.43 1.18 -15.30
C ILE A 306 -15.15 0.30 -16.50
N GLU A 307 -14.09 0.63 -17.22
CA GLU A 307 -13.58 -0.12 -18.36
C GLU A 307 -12.15 -0.60 -18.10
N GLY A 308 -11.86 -1.82 -18.57
CA GLY A 308 -10.56 -2.46 -18.44
C GLY A 308 -10.14 -3.14 -19.73
N ARG A 309 -8.83 -3.30 -19.90
CA ARG A 309 -8.18 -3.98 -21.00
C ARG A 309 -7.23 -5.05 -20.48
N PRO A 310 -6.80 -6.01 -21.33
CA PRO A 310 -5.80 -7.02 -20.93
C PRO A 310 -4.58 -6.40 -20.27
N GLU A 311 -4.02 -7.13 -19.30
CA GLU A 311 -2.73 -6.83 -18.71
C GLU A 311 -1.62 -6.80 -19.75
N THR A 312 -0.52 -6.13 -19.44
CA THR A 312 0.70 -6.17 -20.25
C THR A 312 1.55 -7.39 -19.89
N ASP A 313 2.53 -7.72 -20.74
CA ASP A 313 3.52 -8.78 -20.50
C ASP A 313 4.71 -8.30 -19.61
N LEU A 314 4.61 -7.10 -19.05
CA LEU A 314 5.64 -6.48 -18.22
C LEU A 314 5.16 -6.30 -16.78
N LEU A 315 6.07 -6.50 -15.83
CA LEU A 315 5.86 -6.20 -14.43
C LEU A 315 6.81 -5.08 -13.99
N LYS A 316 6.31 -4.14 -13.20
CA LYS A 316 7.15 -3.16 -12.49
C LYS A 316 8.01 -3.91 -11.47
N VAL A 317 9.27 -3.50 -11.32
CA VAL A 317 10.19 -4.03 -10.31
C VAL A 317 10.69 -2.88 -9.44
N SER A 318 10.49 -2.99 -8.13
CA SER A 318 11.10 -2.08 -7.15
C SER A 318 12.52 -2.55 -6.85
N ILE A 319 13.51 -1.69 -7.12
CA ILE A 319 14.93 -1.99 -6.90
C ILE A 319 15.52 -0.94 -5.96
N ALA A 320 16.03 -1.39 -4.81
CA ALA A 320 16.81 -0.56 -3.90
C ALA A 320 18.32 -0.83 -4.08
N TYR A 321 19.11 0.24 -4.15
CA TYR A 321 20.56 0.13 -4.27
C TYR A 321 21.28 1.17 -3.41
N ARG A 322 22.55 0.91 -3.09
CA ARG A 322 23.39 1.84 -2.32
C ARG A 322 23.75 3.05 -3.18
N HIS A 323 23.39 4.23 -2.73
CA HIS A 323 23.68 5.49 -3.42
C HIS A 323 24.52 6.46 -2.59
N GLY A 324 24.79 6.16 -1.32
CA GLY A 324 25.56 7.01 -0.42
C GLY A 324 24.81 7.30 0.88
N TYR A 325 25.06 8.46 1.45
CA TYR A 325 24.49 8.89 2.73
C TYR A 325 23.82 10.25 2.57
N LYS A 326 22.74 10.46 3.31
CA LYS A 326 22.10 11.75 3.47
C LYS A 326 22.15 12.15 4.94
N ALA A 327 22.61 13.34 5.24
CA ALA A 327 22.52 13.96 6.54
C ALA A 327 21.64 15.20 6.46
N VAL A 328 20.77 15.38 7.44
CA VAL A 328 19.95 16.60 7.60
C VAL A 328 20.25 17.19 8.96
N GLY A 329 20.67 18.45 8.97
CA GLY A 329 20.89 19.23 10.20
C GLY A 329 20.06 20.51 10.11
N THR A 330 19.35 20.82 11.17
CA THR A 330 18.57 22.06 11.24
C THR A 330 19.24 23.04 12.20
N LEU A 331 19.58 24.22 11.68
CA LEU A 331 20.09 25.35 12.49
C LEU A 331 19.07 26.48 12.41
N VAL A 332 18.68 26.99 13.55
CA VAL A 332 17.68 28.08 13.65
C VAL A 332 18.37 29.37 14.08
N TYR A 333 18.15 30.43 13.32
CA TYR A 333 18.68 31.76 13.61
C TYR A 333 17.55 32.77 13.77
N ALA A 334 17.60 33.54 14.86
CA ALA A 334 16.65 34.59 15.16
C ALA A 334 17.17 35.97 14.72
N TRP A 335 16.23 36.93 14.67
CA TRP A 335 16.53 38.38 14.51
C TRP A 335 17.59 38.85 15.53
N PRO A 336 18.45 39.85 15.22
CA PRO A 336 18.62 40.48 13.91
C PRO A 336 19.47 39.62 12.97
N ASP A 337 19.39 39.90 11.66
CA ASP A 337 20.22 39.33 10.61
C ASP A 337 20.14 37.78 10.48
N ALA A 338 18.99 37.18 10.74
CA ALA A 338 18.79 35.73 10.75
C ALA A 338 19.28 35.08 9.47
N TYR A 339 18.97 35.63 8.29
CA TYR A 339 19.42 35.11 6.99
C TYR A 339 20.94 35.21 6.82
N ALA A 340 21.56 36.33 7.20
CA ALA A 340 23.02 36.49 7.11
C ALA A 340 23.74 35.49 8.02
N LYS A 341 23.23 35.27 9.23
CA LYS A 341 23.75 34.23 10.15
C LYS A 341 23.61 32.83 9.58
N ALA A 342 22.47 32.49 8.98
CA ALA A 342 22.26 31.19 8.35
C ALA A 342 23.25 30.94 7.19
N ARG A 343 23.47 31.94 6.33
CA ARG A 343 24.44 31.85 5.24
C ARG A 343 25.87 31.68 5.76
N GLU A 344 26.25 32.40 6.83
CA GLU A 344 27.58 32.24 7.41
C GLU A 344 27.77 30.87 8.04
N ALA A 345 26.74 30.32 8.70
CA ALA A 345 26.77 28.96 9.22
C ALA A 345 26.95 27.91 8.12
N ASP A 346 26.22 28.04 7.00
CA ASP A 346 26.40 27.16 5.83
C ASP A 346 27.83 27.24 5.29
N ARG A 347 28.37 28.46 5.12
CA ARG A 347 29.75 28.65 4.71
C ARG A 347 30.75 27.96 5.65
N VAL A 348 30.57 28.11 6.96
CA VAL A 348 31.43 27.49 7.97
C VAL A 348 31.36 25.97 7.89
N LEU A 349 30.16 25.42 7.78
CA LEU A 349 29.96 23.98 7.66
C LEU A 349 30.65 23.43 6.41
N ARG A 350 30.46 24.05 5.23
CA ARG A 350 31.10 23.63 3.99
C ARG A 350 32.62 23.58 4.12
N VAL A 351 33.22 24.65 4.65
CA VAL A 351 34.68 24.71 4.85
C VAL A 351 35.18 23.61 5.79
N ARG A 352 34.40 23.33 6.87
CA ARG A 352 34.82 22.29 7.82
C ARG A 352 34.70 20.88 7.22
N LEU A 353 33.62 20.60 6.50
CA LEU A 353 33.38 19.30 5.84
C LEU A 353 34.47 19.06 4.75
N ASP A 354 34.81 20.09 3.97
CA ASP A 354 35.87 20.04 2.97
C ASP A 354 37.24 19.72 3.60
N ARG A 355 37.57 20.37 4.72
CA ARG A 355 38.80 20.06 5.49
C ARG A 355 38.86 18.63 6.02
N LEU A 356 37.71 17.98 6.20
CA LEU A 356 37.63 16.56 6.56
C LEU A 356 37.71 15.63 5.33
N GLY A 357 37.89 16.20 4.14
CA GLY A 357 37.99 15.43 2.89
C GLY A 357 36.61 14.84 2.44
N LEU A 358 35.51 15.32 2.97
CA LEU A 358 34.18 14.83 2.61
C LEU A 358 33.73 15.52 1.31
N LYS A 359 33.39 14.69 0.31
CA LYS A 359 32.69 15.16 -0.89
C LYS A 359 31.18 15.12 -0.61
N PHE A 360 30.50 16.23 -0.77
CA PHE A 360 29.07 16.35 -0.51
C PHE A 360 28.40 17.40 -1.40
N GLU A 361 27.12 17.20 -1.64
CA GLU A 361 26.23 18.23 -2.18
C GLU A 361 25.37 18.74 -1.03
N GLY A 362 25.25 20.05 -0.86
CA GLY A 362 24.48 20.66 0.22
C GLY A 362 23.56 21.76 -0.31
N ARG A 363 22.36 21.82 0.28
CA ARG A 363 21.40 22.90 0.05
C ARG A 363 21.13 23.61 1.37
N LEU A 364 21.08 24.94 1.30
CA LEU A 364 20.64 25.83 2.39
C LEU A 364 19.19 26.19 2.13
#